data_3fa2dd331b6e2e78f47fc4c54a01e52c
#
_entry.id   3fa2dd331b6e2e78f47fc4c54a01e52c
#
_cell.length_a   1.000
_cell.length_b   1.000
_cell.length_c   1.000
_cell.angle_alpha   90.00
_cell.angle_beta   90.00
_cell.angle_gamma   90.00
#
_symmetry.space_group_name_H-M   'P 1'
#
loop_
_entity.id
_entity.type
_entity.pdbx_description
1 polymer ?
#
loop_
_entity_poly.entity_id
_entity_poly.type
_entity_poly.pdbx_seq_one_letter_code
_entity_poly.pdbx_strand_id
1 'polypeptide(L)'
;MGDMSNLLHNATVDTLLERRSIRKFKSKPLGDDVIETLETVAQHAASSQFLNDWSAIRVTDPAAKKRLAEIGGQPYIATAPLLYVFVLDEHRNAAIASTKGVDTTSDTFTLNGSYHHYSQAQNDAVLALHAMETAAYSLGLGCVILGSLLNDVPALIDLLNLPEYTYPVLGLAIGKPDQDPALKPRMPRSMQFFENEYPSNNETLLAGLQDFDEEVHRYYDLRNTERPVDTFSDQIASNAVDPGVTSKTVAPNAKRQGFRLER
;
A
#
# COMPACT_ATOMS: atom_id res chain seq x y z
N MET A 1 -13.54 6.60 20.31
CA MET A 1 -13.89 5.38 19.52
C MET A 1 -15.36 5.52 19.14
N GLY A 2 -15.67 5.67 17.83
CA GLY A 2 -17.07 5.80 17.41
C GLY A 2 -17.90 4.62 17.92
N ASP A 3 -19.17 4.86 18.23
CA ASP A 3 -20.08 3.82 18.71
C ASP A 3 -20.23 2.73 17.64
N MET A 4 -19.65 1.57 17.90
CA MET A 4 -19.71 0.39 17.02
C MET A 4 -20.91 -0.52 17.32
N SER A 5 -21.74 -0.16 18.30
CA SER A 5 -22.86 -1.00 18.76
C SER A 5 -23.93 -1.28 17.71
N ASN A 6 -24.02 -0.45 16.68
CA ASN A 6 -25.02 -0.58 15.58
C ASN A 6 -24.46 -1.19 14.28
N LEU A 7 -23.21 -1.68 14.29
CA LEU A 7 -22.64 -2.27 13.09
C LEU A 7 -23.17 -3.70 12.88
N LEU A 8 -23.35 -4.06 11.61
CA LEU A 8 -23.57 -5.46 11.25
C LEU A 8 -22.25 -6.23 11.36
N HIS A 9 -22.28 -7.40 11.97
CA HIS A 9 -21.11 -8.23 12.22
C HIS A 9 -21.19 -9.54 11.45
N ASN A 10 -20.07 -9.95 10.87
CA ASN A 10 -19.77 -11.28 10.36
C ASN A 10 -18.25 -11.45 10.31
N ALA A 11 -17.78 -12.67 10.05
CA ALA A 11 -16.35 -12.98 10.08
C ALA A 11 -15.50 -12.05 9.19
N THR A 12 -15.99 -11.62 8.04
CA THR A 12 -15.28 -10.72 7.13
C THR A 12 -15.21 -9.29 7.70
N VAL A 13 -16.35 -8.77 8.14
CA VAL A 13 -16.45 -7.43 8.73
C VAL A 13 -15.58 -7.34 9.97
N ASP A 14 -15.66 -8.32 10.86
CA ASP A 14 -14.88 -8.35 12.09
C ASP A 14 -13.37 -8.41 11.80
N THR A 15 -12.94 -9.22 10.83
CA THR A 15 -11.55 -9.26 10.35
C THR A 15 -11.05 -7.88 9.93
N LEU A 16 -11.85 -7.12 9.19
CA LEU A 16 -11.48 -5.79 8.70
C LEU A 16 -11.48 -4.73 9.82
N LEU A 17 -12.44 -4.80 10.74
CA LEU A 17 -12.52 -3.88 11.88
C LEU A 17 -11.36 -4.08 12.87
N GLU A 18 -10.90 -5.31 13.06
CA GLU A 18 -9.80 -5.67 13.95
C GLU A 18 -8.41 -5.50 13.29
N ARG A 19 -8.35 -5.12 12.03
CA ARG A 19 -7.11 -4.99 11.28
C ARG A 19 -6.14 -4.00 11.95
N ARG A 20 -4.90 -4.45 12.13
CA ARG A 20 -3.79 -3.67 12.69
C ARG A 20 -2.46 -4.01 12.00
N SER A 21 -1.56 -3.06 11.85
CA SER A 21 -0.25 -3.31 11.25
C SER A 21 0.66 -4.11 12.19
N ILE A 22 1.09 -5.29 11.74
CA ILE A 22 2.00 -6.18 12.47
C ILE A 22 3.40 -6.05 11.88
N ARG A 23 4.38 -5.68 12.71
CA ARG A 23 5.78 -5.43 12.33
C ARG A 23 6.77 -6.40 12.97
N LYS A 24 6.29 -7.28 13.85
CA LYS A 24 7.06 -8.36 14.46
C LYS A 24 6.37 -9.68 14.18
N PHE A 25 7.08 -10.59 13.57
CA PHE A 25 6.59 -11.90 13.15
C PHE A 25 7.37 -13.01 13.80
N LYS A 26 6.71 -14.16 14.02
CA LYS A 26 7.40 -15.41 14.35
C LYS A 26 8.23 -15.84 13.15
N SER A 27 9.41 -16.39 13.39
CA SER A 27 10.37 -16.79 12.35
C SER A 27 9.93 -18.00 11.50
N LYS A 28 8.80 -18.64 11.86
CA LYS A 28 8.30 -19.82 11.15
C LYS A 28 7.86 -19.46 9.72
N PRO A 29 8.37 -20.12 8.69
CA PRO A 29 7.89 -19.96 7.32
C PRO A 29 6.41 -20.29 7.19
N LEU A 30 5.75 -19.70 6.22
CA LEU A 30 4.38 -20.05 5.83
C LEU A 30 4.41 -21.26 4.87
N GLY A 31 3.40 -22.10 4.91
CA GLY A 31 3.24 -23.23 4.00
C GLY A 31 2.92 -22.78 2.58
N ASP A 32 3.26 -23.62 1.60
CA ASP A 32 2.99 -23.32 0.18
C ASP A 32 1.50 -23.20 -0.11
N ASP A 33 0.66 -23.95 0.59
CA ASP A 33 -0.80 -23.88 0.53
C ASP A 33 -1.34 -22.49 0.94
N VAL A 34 -0.75 -21.91 1.98
CA VAL A 34 -1.08 -20.54 2.42
C VAL A 34 -0.66 -19.52 1.37
N ILE A 35 0.57 -19.65 0.84
CA ILE A 35 1.11 -18.75 -0.17
C ILE A 35 0.24 -18.78 -1.43
N GLU A 36 -0.06 -19.97 -1.95
CA GLU A 36 -0.92 -20.15 -3.13
C GLU A 36 -2.32 -19.57 -2.91
N THR A 37 -2.90 -19.77 -1.72
CA THR A 37 -4.20 -19.17 -1.36
C THR A 37 -4.15 -17.64 -1.41
N LEU A 38 -3.13 -17.02 -0.82
CA LEU A 38 -2.98 -15.58 -0.81
C LEU A 38 -2.78 -15.00 -2.21
N GLU A 39 -1.94 -15.64 -3.02
CA GLU A 39 -1.70 -15.24 -4.41
C GLU A 39 -2.97 -15.38 -5.26
N THR A 40 -3.71 -16.49 -5.10
CA THR A 40 -4.98 -16.71 -5.79
C THR A 40 -6.02 -15.66 -5.43
N VAL A 41 -6.17 -15.32 -4.14
CA VAL A 41 -7.09 -14.26 -3.71
C VAL A 41 -6.71 -12.90 -4.29
N ALA A 42 -5.42 -12.57 -4.36
CA ALA A 42 -4.97 -11.34 -5.00
C ALA A 42 -5.38 -11.27 -6.48
N GLN A 43 -5.32 -12.39 -7.21
CA GLN A 43 -5.75 -12.48 -8.61
C GLN A 43 -7.27 -12.26 -8.80
N HIS A 44 -8.08 -12.43 -7.75
CA HIS A 44 -9.52 -12.17 -7.80
C HIS A 44 -9.91 -10.73 -7.47
N ALA A 45 -8.93 -9.83 -7.27
CA ALA A 45 -9.21 -8.42 -7.13
C ALA A 45 -9.81 -7.84 -8.44
N ALA A 46 -10.61 -6.78 -8.29
CA ALA A 46 -11.11 -6.07 -9.45
C ALA A 46 -9.96 -5.43 -10.23
N SER A 47 -10.10 -5.40 -11.56
CA SER A 47 -9.16 -4.74 -12.46
C SER A 47 -9.91 -3.83 -13.42
N SER A 48 -9.41 -2.62 -13.60
CA SER A 48 -10.00 -1.65 -14.53
C SER A 48 -9.91 -2.16 -15.96
N GLN A 49 -11.02 -2.09 -16.71
CA GLN A 49 -11.14 -2.57 -18.09
C GLN A 49 -10.67 -4.02 -18.30
N PHE A 50 -10.51 -4.78 -17.24
CA PHE A 50 -9.96 -6.14 -17.24
C PHE A 50 -8.51 -6.24 -17.78
N LEU A 51 -7.74 -5.15 -17.66
CA LEU A 51 -6.36 -5.11 -18.16
C LEU A 51 -5.38 -5.92 -17.31
N ASN A 52 -5.70 -6.14 -16.01
CA ASN A 52 -4.84 -6.85 -15.06
C ASN A 52 -3.40 -6.32 -15.06
N ASP A 53 -3.28 -5.01 -15.10
CA ASP A 53 -2.04 -4.25 -15.30
C ASP A 53 -1.20 -4.09 -14.03
N TRP A 54 -1.11 -5.16 -13.27
CA TRP A 54 -0.29 -5.25 -12.07
C TRP A 54 0.47 -6.57 -11.99
N SER A 55 1.57 -6.58 -11.24
CA SER A 55 2.32 -7.78 -10.88
C SER A 55 2.78 -7.70 -9.43
N ALA A 56 3.08 -8.85 -8.82
CA ALA A 56 3.65 -8.93 -7.49
C ALA A 56 4.93 -9.78 -7.51
N ILE A 57 6.00 -9.24 -6.95
CA ILE A 57 7.30 -9.91 -6.86
C ILE A 57 7.47 -10.44 -5.44
N ARG A 58 7.49 -11.77 -5.29
CA ARG A 58 7.83 -12.41 -4.02
C ARG A 58 9.34 -12.38 -3.81
N VAL A 59 9.78 -11.65 -2.79
CA VAL A 59 11.20 -11.52 -2.47
C VAL A 59 11.59 -12.60 -1.46
N THR A 60 12.37 -13.58 -1.90
CA THR A 60 12.82 -14.72 -1.09
C THR A 60 14.30 -14.64 -0.73
N ASP A 61 15.12 -13.97 -1.56
CA ASP A 61 16.55 -13.82 -1.33
C ASP A 61 16.84 -12.96 -0.08
N PRO A 62 17.61 -13.47 0.91
CA PRO A 62 17.94 -12.75 2.12
C PRO A 62 18.71 -11.43 1.87
N ALA A 63 19.57 -11.39 0.85
CA ALA A 63 20.32 -10.18 0.52
C ALA A 63 19.39 -9.09 -0.04
N ALA A 64 18.45 -9.46 -0.91
CA ALA A 64 17.42 -8.55 -1.41
C ALA A 64 16.50 -8.05 -0.28
N LYS A 65 16.05 -8.91 0.64
CA LYS A 65 15.28 -8.50 1.82
C LYS A 65 16.04 -7.51 2.70
N LYS A 66 17.33 -7.75 2.92
CA LYS A 66 18.18 -6.84 3.68
C LYS A 66 18.26 -5.46 2.97
N ARG A 67 18.47 -5.46 1.65
CA ARG A 67 18.51 -4.21 0.88
C ARG A 67 17.17 -3.46 0.91
N LEU A 68 16.05 -4.16 0.85
CA LEU A 68 14.71 -3.56 1.01
C LEU A 68 14.51 -2.95 2.42
N ALA A 69 15.05 -3.60 3.46
CA ALA A 69 15.02 -3.07 4.81
C ALA A 69 15.84 -1.77 4.96
N GLU A 70 16.97 -1.67 4.28
CA GLU A 70 17.81 -0.45 4.20
C GLU A 70 17.06 0.67 3.48
N ILE A 71 16.49 0.41 2.29
CA ILE A 71 15.68 1.37 1.52
C ILE A 71 14.50 1.87 2.36
N GLY A 72 13.78 0.95 3.00
CA GLY A 72 12.62 1.27 3.81
C GLY A 72 12.95 1.88 5.18
N GLY A 73 14.22 1.84 5.62
CA GLY A 73 14.61 2.27 6.96
C GLY A 73 13.94 1.45 8.07
N GLN A 74 13.56 0.18 7.79
CA GLN A 74 12.76 -0.65 8.71
C GLN A 74 13.33 -2.06 8.82
N PRO A 75 14.08 -2.38 9.88
CA PRO A 75 14.82 -3.65 10.02
C PRO A 75 13.96 -4.92 9.93
N TYR A 76 12.69 -4.86 10.35
CA TYR A 76 11.80 -6.03 10.32
C TYR A 76 11.49 -6.53 8.90
N ILE A 77 11.70 -5.71 7.87
CA ILE A 77 11.51 -6.12 6.46
C ILE A 77 12.48 -7.26 6.10
N ALA A 78 13.72 -7.19 6.62
CA ALA A 78 14.74 -8.21 6.36
C ALA A 78 14.35 -9.61 6.89
N THR A 79 13.54 -9.66 7.94
CA THR A 79 13.15 -10.90 8.63
C THR A 79 11.71 -11.32 8.36
N ALA A 80 10.98 -10.61 7.51
CA ALA A 80 9.59 -10.94 7.17
C ALA A 80 9.51 -12.36 6.57
N PRO A 81 8.67 -13.26 7.11
CA PRO A 81 8.52 -14.63 6.60
C PRO A 81 8.10 -14.66 5.13
N LEU A 82 7.17 -13.79 4.75
CA LEU A 82 6.70 -13.62 3.39
C LEU A 82 6.72 -12.13 3.05
N LEU A 83 7.30 -11.79 1.90
CA LEU A 83 7.47 -10.40 1.46
C LEU A 83 7.15 -10.28 -0.03
N TYR A 84 6.24 -9.38 -0.36
CA TYR A 84 5.92 -9.00 -1.74
C TYR A 84 6.21 -7.53 -1.99
N VAL A 85 6.57 -7.21 -3.23
CA VAL A 85 6.51 -5.86 -3.80
C VAL A 85 5.51 -5.89 -4.95
N PHE A 86 4.44 -5.11 -4.83
CA PHE A 86 3.44 -4.91 -5.86
C PHE A 86 3.87 -3.79 -6.78
N VAL A 87 3.73 -4.02 -8.06
CA VAL A 87 4.11 -3.09 -9.12
C VAL A 87 2.94 -2.90 -10.08
N LEU A 88 2.76 -1.70 -10.59
CA LEU A 88 1.98 -1.51 -11.80
C LEU A 88 2.79 -2.06 -12.99
N ASP A 89 2.12 -2.68 -13.96
CA ASP A 89 2.77 -3.49 -14.99
C ASP A 89 2.10 -3.32 -16.36
N GLU A 90 2.45 -2.24 -17.03
CA GLU A 90 2.10 -2.03 -18.43
C GLU A 90 3.13 -2.66 -19.38
N HIS A 91 4.25 -3.16 -18.87
CA HIS A 91 5.24 -3.87 -19.68
C HIS A 91 4.66 -5.15 -20.29
N ARG A 92 4.00 -5.96 -19.48
CA ARG A 92 3.33 -7.17 -19.94
C ARG A 92 2.24 -6.85 -20.95
N ASN A 93 1.43 -5.83 -20.70
CA ASN A 93 0.36 -5.41 -21.60
C ASN A 93 0.92 -4.86 -22.92
N ALA A 94 2.02 -4.11 -22.89
CA ALA A 94 2.74 -3.68 -24.09
C ALA A 94 3.26 -4.88 -24.88
N ALA A 95 3.85 -5.88 -24.23
CA ALA A 95 4.31 -7.10 -24.88
C ALA A 95 3.14 -7.86 -25.54
N ILE A 96 2.00 -7.98 -24.86
CA ILE A 96 0.78 -8.60 -25.44
C ILE A 96 0.30 -7.81 -26.65
N ALA A 97 0.20 -6.47 -26.56
CA ALA A 97 -0.22 -5.60 -27.67
C ALA A 97 0.70 -5.77 -28.90
N SER A 98 2.00 -5.85 -28.68
CA SER A 98 2.99 -6.09 -29.73
C SER A 98 2.75 -7.41 -30.48
N THR A 99 2.31 -8.49 -29.81
CA THR A 99 1.95 -9.75 -30.50
C THR A 99 0.74 -9.62 -31.44
N LYS A 100 -0.02 -8.54 -31.28
CA LYS A 100 -1.17 -8.18 -32.15
C LYS A 100 -0.82 -7.13 -33.20
N GLY A 101 0.47 -6.81 -33.38
CA GLY A 101 0.95 -5.85 -34.36
C GLY A 101 0.83 -4.39 -33.95
N VAL A 102 0.59 -4.10 -32.68
CA VAL A 102 0.60 -2.71 -32.18
C VAL A 102 2.06 -2.25 -32.08
N ASP A 103 2.37 -1.09 -32.66
CA ASP A 103 3.65 -0.42 -32.48
C ASP A 103 3.69 0.29 -31.13
N THR A 104 4.33 -0.33 -30.14
CA THR A 104 4.47 0.20 -28.79
C THR A 104 5.45 1.36 -28.67
N THR A 105 6.17 1.70 -29.74
CA THR A 105 7.06 2.86 -29.82
C THR A 105 6.37 4.09 -30.40
N SER A 106 5.20 3.90 -31.00
CA SER A 106 4.40 4.96 -31.62
C SER A 106 3.90 5.98 -30.60
N ASP A 107 3.78 7.23 -31.01
CA ASP A 107 3.11 8.28 -30.21
C ASP A 107 1.62 8.01 -29.97
N THR A 108 1.02 7.08 -30.72
CA THR A 108 -0.37 6.64 -30.52
C THR A 108 -0.50 5.53 -29.47
N PHE A 109 0.60 4.96 -28.99
CA PHE A 109 0.58 3.98 -27.91
C PHE A 109 0.20 4.67 -26.60
N THR A 110 -0.84 4.17 -25.91
CA THR A 110 -1.45 4.87 -24.78
C THR A 110 -1.17 4.22 -23.43
N LEU A 111 -0.81 2.93 -23.36
CA LEU A 111 -0.60 2.25 -22.08
C LEU A 111 0.55 2.86 -21.26
N ASN A 112 1.61 3.35 -21.90
CA ASN A 112 2.67 4.12 -21.24
C ASN A 112 2.44 5.63 -21.27
N GLY A 113 1.49 6.10 -22.09
CA GLY A 113 1.39 7.48 -22.54
C GLY A 113 0.38 8.34 -21.81
N SER A 114 -0.34 7.84 -20.81
CA SER A 114 -1.30 8.66 -20.08
C SER A 114 -1.23 8.46 -18.58
N TYR A 115 -1.43 9.54 -17.87
CA TYR A 115 -1.64 9.50 -16.42
C TYR A 115 -2.83 8.61 -16.05
N HIS A 116 -3.82 8.50 -16.92
CA HIS A 116 -5.00 7.66 -16.73
C HIS A 116 -4.61 6.17 -16.57
N HIS A 117 -3.87 5.59 -17.52
CA HIS A 117 -3.43 4.19 -17.41
C HIS A 117 -2.48 3.94 -16.24
N TYR A 118 -1.52 4.85 -16.01
CA TYR A 118 -0.66 4.78 -14.83
C TYR A 118 -1.47 4.72 -13.52
N SER A 119 -2.47 5.59 -13.39
CA SER A 119 -3.34 5.67 -12.22
C SER A 119 -4.23 4.42 -12.08
N GLN A 120 -4.75 3.88 -13.19
CA GLN A 120 -5.52 2.64 -13.19
C GLN A 120 -4.68 1.45 -12.74
N ALA A 121 -3.51 1.26 -13.35
CA ALA A 121 -2.58 0.18 -13.00
C ALA A 121 -2.12 0.26 -11.54
N GLN A 122 -1.89 1.49 -11.04
CA GLN A 122 -1.61 1.68 -9.62
C GLN A 122 -2.77 1.25 -8.73
N ASN A 123 -4.01 1.59 -9.09
CA ASN A 123 -5.20 1.18 -8.35
C ASN A 123 -5.37 -0.33 -8.34
N ASP A 124 -5.18 -0.99 -9.47
CA ASP A 124 -5.26 -2.44 -9.60
C ASP A 124 -4.24 -3.15 -8.70
N ALA A 125 -2.99 -2.66 -8.67
CA ALA A 125 -1.96 -3.16 -7.77
C ALA A 125 -2.34 -3.01 -6.29
N VAL A 126 -2.95 -1.88 -5.90
CA VAL A 126 -3.41 -1.62 -4.53
C VAL A 126 -4.59 -2.52 -4.17
N LEU A 127 -5.55 -2.73 -5.09
CA LEU A 127 -6.68 -3.63 -4.86
C LEU A 127 -6.23 -5.07 -4.67
N ALA A 128 -5.30 -5.56 -5.49
CA ALA A 128 -4.72 -6.90 -5.37
C ALA A 128 -3.95 -7.07 -4.05
N LEU A 129 -3.16 -6.08 -3.65
CA LEU A 129 -2.46 -6.06 -2.36
C LEU A 129 -3.46 -6.12 -1.20
N HIS A 130 -4.52 -5.31 -1.24
CA HIS A 130 -5.52 -5.26 -0.17
C HIS A 130 -6.33 -6.55 -0.09
N ALA A 131 -6.65 -7.18 -1.22
CA ALA A 131 -7.28 -8.51 -1.23
C ALA A 131 -6.39 -9.56 -0.55
N MET A 132 -5.09 -9.60 -0.89
CA MET A 132 -4.10 -10.47 -0.24
C MET A 132 -3.97 -10.19 1.27
N GLU A 133 -3.90 -8.91 1.67
CA GLU A 133 -3.86 -8.50 3.07
C GLU A 133 -5.08 -9.00 3.84
N THR A 134 -6.28 -8.80 3.29
CA THR A 134 -7.55 -9.24 3.90
C THR A 134 -7.60 -10.76 4.07
N ALA A 135 -7.19 -11.50 3.04
CA ALA A 135 -7.09 -12.96 3.11
C ALA A 135 -6.10 -13.41 4.20
N ALA A 136 -4.94 -12.74 4.30
CA ALA A 136 -3.97 -13.06 5.33
C ALA A 136 -4.54 -12.87 6.74
N TYR A 137 -5.25 -11.79 7.01
CA TYR A 137 -5.92 -11.58 8.31
C TYR A 137 -6.98 -12.64 8.57
N SER A 138 -7.78 -13.02 7.59
CA SER A 138 -8.80 -14.07 7.74
C SER A 138 -8.21 -15.43 8.07
N LEU A 139 -6.96 -15.68 7.69
CA LEU A 139 -6.17 -16.88 8.02
C LEU A 139 -5.40 -16.75 9.35
N GLY A 140 -5.64 -15.70 10.16
CA GLY A 140 -4.96 -15.46 11.43
C GLY A 140 -3.49 -15.05 11.27
N LEU A 141 -3.11 -14.51 10.11
CA LEU A 141 -1.81 -13.92 9.87
C LEU A 141 -1.83 -12.42 10.19
N GLY A 142 -0.65 -11.83 10.35
CA GLY A 142 -0.48 -10.39 10.48
C GLY A 142 0.23 -9.82 9.27
N CYS A 143 -0.09 -8.57 8.93
CA CYS A 143 0.48 -7.87 7.79
C CYS A 143 0.92 -6.45 8.13
N VAL A 144 1.82 -5.92 7.31
CA VAL A 144 2.10 -4.49 7.22
C VAL A 144 2.36 -4.08 5.78
N ILE A 145 1.67 -3.03 5.36
CA ILE A 145 1.89 -2.38 4.06
C ILE A 145 3.13 -1.49 4.16
N LEU A 146 4.03 -1.58 3.19
CA LEU A 146 5.35 -0.96 3.18
C LEU A 146 5.42 0.16 2.13
N GLY A 147 4.87 1.33 2.46
CA GLY A 147 5.06 2.54 1.64
C GLY A 147 6.50 3.09 1.70
N SER A 148 7.23 2.76 2.76
CA SER A 148 8.62 3.18 2.95
C SER A 148 9.60 2.61 1.91
N LEU A 149 9.24 1.58 1.18
CA LEU A 149 10.06 1.08 0.06
C LEU A 149 10.19 2.13 -1.06
N LEU A 150 9.28 3.10 -1.12
CA LEU A 150 9.33 4.21 -2.07
C LEU A 150 10.29 5.35 -1.63
N ASN A 151 11.04 5.18 -0.54
CA ASN A 151 12.05 6.15 -0.13
C ASN A 151 13.20 6.26 -1.14
N ASP A 152 13.51 5.18 -1.87
CA ASP A 152 14.51 5.16 -2.93
C ASP A 152 14.01 4.30 -4.09
N VAL A 153 13.16 4.90 -4.93
CA VAL A 153 12.54 4.21 -6.09
C VAL A 153 13.59 3.75 -7.10
N PRO A 154 14.62 4.54 -7.47
CA PRO A 154 15.69 4.04 -8.34
C PRO A 154 16.36 2.77 -7.82
N ALA A 155 16.77 2.75 -6.55
CA ALA A 155 17.40 1.57 -5.97
C ALA A 155 16.45 0.36 -5.93
N LEU A 156 15.14 0.59 -5.76
CA LEU A 156 14.14 -0.47 -5.77
C LEU A 156 13.94 -1.04 -7.18
N ILE A 157 13.91 -0.19 -8.21
CA ILE A 157 13.85 -0.59 -9.63
C ILE A 157 15.06 -1.46 -9.99
N ASP A 158 16.26 -0.99 -9.65
CA ASP A 158 17.51 -1.70 -9.93
C ASP A 158 17.56 -3.06 -9.19
N LEU A 159 17.20 -3.10 -7.91
CA LEU A 159 17.21 -4.30 -7.08
C LEU A 159 16.29 -5.41 -7.62
N LEU A 160 15.13 -5.01 -8.13
CA LEU A 160 14.10 -5.93 -8.63
C LEU A 160 14.16 -6.12 -10.14
N ASN A 161 15.12 -5.52 -10.85
CA ASN A 161 15.27 -5.55 -12.30
C ASN A 161 13.95 -5.17 -13.02
N LEU A 162 13.30 -4.12 -12.58
CA LEU A 162 12.02 -3.70 -13.15
C LEU A 162 12.22 -3.13 -14.56
N PRO A 163 11.56 -3.70 -15.59
CA PRO A 163 11.69 -3.20 -16.96
C PRO A 163 10.93 -1.86 -17.14
N GLU A 164 11.13 -1.23 -18.31
CA GLU A 164 10.29 -0.09 -18.72
C GLU A 164 8.80 -0.46 -18.64
N TYR A 165 7.98 0.54 -18.42
CA TYR A 165 6.52 0.43 -18.23
C TYR A 165 6.09 -0.37 -17.00
N THR A 166 6.99 -0.49 -16.01
CA THR A 166 6.63 -0.94 -14.66
C THR A 166 7.00 0.13 -13.63
N TYR A 167 6.31 0.15 -12.49
CA TYR A 167 6.65 1.06 -11.40
C TYR A 167 6.27 0.44 -10.05
N PRO A 168 7.13 0.51 -9.02
CA PRO A 168 6.81 -0.05 -7.71
C PRO A 168 5.71 0.77 -7.03
N VAL A 169 4.72 0.08 -6.47
CA VAL A 169 3.56 0.71 -5.82
C VAL A 169 3.66 0.61 -4.31
N LEU A 170 3.69 -0.59 -3.76
CA LEU A 170 3.75 -0.85 -2.32
C LEU A 170 4.39 -2.21 -2.05
N GLY A 171 4.99 -2.37 -0.87
CA GLY A 171 5.34 -3.69 -0.36
C GLY A 171 4.31 -4.22 0.63
N LEU A 172 4.30 -5.53 0.84
CA LEU A 172 3.49 -6.21 1.83
C LEU A 172 4.32 -7.28 2.55
N ALA A 173 4.51 -7.11 3.85
CA ALA A 173 5.12 -8.13 4.70
C ALA A 173 4.03 -8.90 5.44
N ILE A 174 4.13 -10.23 5.45
CA ILE A 174 3.13 -11.15 6.00
C ILE A 174 3.83 -12.20 6.87
N GLY A 175 3.19 -12.59 7.98
CA GLY A 175 3.68 -13.68 8.84
C GLY A 175 2.77 -13.94 10.02
N LYS A 176 3.07 -14.97 10.81
CA LYS A 176 2.39 -15.15 12.09
C LYS A 176 2.76 -14.03 13.05
N PRO A 177 1.77 -13.32 13.66
CA PRO A 177 2.05 -12.24 14.59
C PRO A 177 2.90 -12.70 15.78
N ASP A 178 3.88 -11.88 16.16
CA ASP A 178 4.65 -12.00 17.41
C ASP A 178 4.54 -10.70 18.24
N GLN A 179 3.45 -9.98 18.03
CA GLN A 179 3.05 -8.77 18.77
C GLN A 179 1.53 -8.61 18.67
N ASP A 180 0.97 -7.90 19.65
CA ASP A 180 -0.46 -7.54 19.70
C ASP A 180 -0.59 -6.02 19.96
N PRO A 181 -0.46 -5.17 18.94
CA PRO A 181 -0.64 -3.74 19.10
C PRO A 181 -2.10 -3.39 19.35
N ALA A 182 -2.36 -2.32 20.07
CA ALA A 182 -3.69 -1.76 20.21
C ALA A 182 -4.27 -1.33 18.84
N LEU A 183 -5.59 -1.29 18.74
CA LEU A 183 -6.25 -0.71 17.57
C LEU A 183 -5.96 0.79 17.52
N LYS A 184 -5.43 1.23 16.38
CA LYS A 184 -5.19 2.64 16.15
C LYS A 184 -6.53 3.39 16.01
N PRO A 185 -6.68 4.60 16.57
CA PRO A 185 -7.85 5.44 16.35
C PRO A 185 -8.19 5.60 14.87
N ARG A 186 -9.47 5.80 14.58
CA ARG A 186 -9.96 6.06 13.22
C ARG A 186 -10.61 7.43 13.18
N MET A 187 -10.34 8.16 12.11
CA MET A 187 -10.97 9.46 11.87
C MET A 187 -12.50 9.35 11.97
N PRO A 188 -13.18 10.30 12.59
CA PRO A 188 -14.63 10.31 12.66
C PRO A 188 -15.26 10.19 11.27
N ARG A 189 -16.33 9.40 11.17
CA ARG A 189 -17.02 9.16 9.91
C ARG A 189 -17.51 10.47 9.26
N SER A 190 -17.93 11.44 10.06
CA SER A 190 -18.37 12.77 9.60
C SER A 190 -17.30 13.58 8.86
N MET A 191 -16.02 13.24 9.06
CA MET A 191 -14.89 13.90 8.39
C MET A 191 -14.45 13.19 7.09
N GLN A 192 -15.04 12.02 6.76
CA GLN A 192 -14.62 11.23 5.60
C GLN A 192 -15.78 10.82 4.68
N PHE A 193 -17.01 10.79 5.17
CA PHE A 193 -18.18 10.35 4.40
C PHE A 193 -19.18 11.48 4.29
N PHE A 194 -19.41 11.95 3.07
CA PHE A 194 -20.32 13.04 2.74
C PHE A 194 -21.39 12.51 1.80
N GLU A 195 -22.56 13.17 1.82
CA GLU A 195 -23.69 12.80 0.98
C GLU A 195 -23.85 13.84 -0.15
N ASN A 196 -23.94 13.37 -1.38
CA ASN A 196 -24.13 14.11 -2.63
C ASN A 196 -22.98 15.06 -3.03
N GLU A 197 -22.42 15.86 -2.11
CA GLU A 197 -21.39 16.85 -2.41
C GLU A 197 -20.34 16.94 -1.30
N TYR A 198 -19.18 17.48 -1.64
CA TYR A 198 -18.12 17.74 -0.68
C TYR A 198 -18.39 19.05 0.08
N PRO A 199 -18.20 19.12 1.41
CA PRO A 199 -18.41 20.34 2.19
C PRO A 199 -17.55 21.51 1.71
N SER A 200 -18.16 22.64 1.43
CA SER A 200 -17.47 23.85 0.93
C SER A 200 -16.84 24.69 2.03
N ASN A 201 -17.19 24.45 3.30
CA ASN A 201 -16.68 25.23 4.44
C ASN A 201 -15.85 24.36 5.40
N ASN A 202 -14.82 24.97 5.97
CA ASN A 202 -13.89 24.28 6.88
C ASN A 202 -14.54 23.93 8.23
N GLU A 203 -15.54 24.68 8.69
CA GLU A 203 -16.21 24.41 9.96
C GLU A 203 -16.89 23.04 9.95
N THR A 204 -17.65 22.74 8.90
CA THR A 204 -18.27 21.43 8.70
C THR A 204 -17.22 20.33 8.47
N LEU A 205 -16.19 20.62 7.65
CA LEU A 205 -15.16 19.65 7.30
C LEU A 205 -14.32 19.21 8.52
N LEU A 206 -14.05 20.13 9.43
CA LEU A 206 -13.20 19.89 10.60
C LEU A 206 -14.03 19.61 11.88
N ALA A 207 -15.35 19.48 11.76
CA ALA A 207 -16.19 19.10 12.89
C ALA A 207 -15.77 17.73 13.46
N GLY A 208 -15.35 17.70 14.73
CA GLY A 208 -14.82 16.49 15.38
C GLY A 208 -13.29 16.34 15.35
N LEU A 209 -12.55 17.27 14.75
CA LEU A 209 -11.08 17.22 14.72
C LEU A 209 -10.49 17.27 16.14
N GLN A 210 -11.01 18.12 17.01
CA GLN A 210 -10.50 18.25 18.37
C GLN A 210 -10.65 16.95 19.16
N ASP A 211 -11.80 16.32 19.13
CA ASP A 211 -12.04 15.04 19.83
C ASP A 211 -11.15 13.94 19.26
N PHE A 212 -10.94 13.95 17.95
CA PHE A 212 -10.06 12.99 17.28
C PHE A 212 -8.58 13.21 17.65
N ASP A 213 -8.12 14.45 17.74
CA ASP A 213 -6.78 14.79 18.23
C ASP A 213 -6.54 14.27 19.64
N GLU A 214 -7.50 14.45 20.53
CA GLU A 214 -7.41 13.90 21.89
C GLU A 214 -7.37 12.38 21.92
N GLU A 215 -8.17 11.71 21.07
CA GLU A 215 -8.16 10.24 20.98
C GLU A 215 -6.82 9.75 20.42
N VAL A 216 -6.29 10.37 19.38
CA VAL A 216 -4.99 10.01 18.79
C VAL A 216 -3.86 10.23 19.79
N HIS A 217 -3.88 11.33 20.55
CA HIS A 217 -2.84 11.62 21.53
C HIS A 217 -2.83 10.66 22.75
N ARG A 218 -3.91 9.92 22.99
CA ARG A 218 -3.95 8.85 24.01
C ARG A 218 -3.41 7.52 23.48
N TYR A 219 -3.17 7.38 22.18
CA TYR A 219 -2.68 6.16 21.56
C TYR A 219 -1.15 6.06 21.64
N TYR A 220 -0.64 4.89 22.02
CA TYR A 220 0.78 4.56 22.01
C TYR A 220 1.09 3.59 20.87
N ASP A 221 2.00 3.98 19.98
CA ASP A 221 2.52 3.08 18.94
C ASP A 221 3.66 2.23 19.49
N LEU A 222 3.66 0.91 19.21
CA LEU A 222 4.72 0.00 19.67
C LEU A 222 6.12 0.34 19.11
N ARG A 223 6.23 1.26 18.16
CA ARG A 223 7.51 1.79 17.70
C ARG A 223 8.15 2.77 18.69
N ASN A 224 7.32 3.41 19.49
CA ASN A 224 7.77 4.26 20.60
C ASN A 224 6.70 4.21 21.71
N THR A 225 7.01 3.47 22.76
CA THR A 225 6.11 3.29 23.92
C THR A 225 6.38 4.27 25.05
N GLU A 226 7.39 5.14 24.92
CA GLU A 226 7.79 6.08 25.97
C GLU A 226 6.88 7.31 26.02
N ARG A 227 6.25 7.66 24.89
CA ARG A 227 5.31 8.77 24.81
C ARG A 227 4.14 8.44 23.88
N PRO A 228 2.96 9.06 24.06
CA PRO A 228 1.87 8.98 23.10
C PRO A 228 2.30 9.55 21.74
N VAL A 229 1.58 9.21 20.69
CA VAL A 229 1.79 9.84 19.37
C VAL A 229 1.35 11.31 19.42
N ASP A 230 1.93 12.12 18.55
CA ASP A 230 1.49 13.50 18.37
C ASP A 230 0.01 13.54 17.91
N THR A 231 -0.72 14.62 18.18
CA THR A 231 -2.10 14.78 17.72
C THR A 231 -2.19 14.60 16.20
N PHE A 232 -3.36 14.27 15.68
CA PHE A 232 -3.52 14.10 14.24
C PHE A 232 -3.23 15.40 13.48
N SER A 233 -3.72 16.53 13.98
CA SER A 233 -3.48 17.84 13.38
C SER A 233 -1.99 18.23 13.38
N ASP A 234 -1.24 17.93 14.45
CA ASP A 234 0.21 18.16 14.50
C ASP A 234 0.95 17.29 13.48
N GLN A 235 0.52 16.02 13.32
CA GLN A 235 1.09 15.13 12.31
C GLN A 235 0.84 15.67 10.89
N ILE A 236 -0.35 16.18 10.59
CA ILE A 236 -0.65 16.82 9.30
C ILE A 236 0.20 18.06 9.10
N ALA A 237 0.27 18.96 10.08
CA ALA A 237 1.07 20.19 10.00
C ALA A 237 2.56 19.88 9.76
N SER A 238 3.11 18.90 10.47
CA SER A 238 4.49 18.45 10.29
C SER A 238 4.75 17.89 8.90
N ASN A 239 3.85 17.01 8.40
CA ASN A 239 3.98 16.43 7.07
C ASN A 239 3.82 17.45 5.94
N ALA A 240 3.01 18.50 6.14
CA ALA A 240 2.75 19.53 5.13
C ALA A 240 4.01 20.35 4.77
N VAL A 241 5.00 20.37 5.65
CA VAL A 241 6.26 21.14 5.48
C VAL A 241 7.50 20.24 5.49
N ASP A 242 7.34 18.92 5.48
CA ASP A 242 8.46 17.99 5.50
C ASP A 242 9.20 17.96 4.16
N PRO A 243 10.46 18.44 4.08
CA PRO A 243 11.24 18.43 2.85
C PRO A 243 11.58 17.00 2.39
N GLY A 244 11.55 16.01 3.28
CA GLY A 244 11.76 14.61 2.94
C GLY A 244 10.62 14.06 2.07
N VAL A 245 9.40 14.55 2.23
CA VAL A 245 8.26 14.19 1.37
C VAL A 245 8.40 14.80 -0.02
N THR A 246 8.84 16.05 -0.12
CA THR A 246 9.02 16.74 -1.41
C THR A 246 10.13 16.14 -2.26
N SER A 247 11.11 15.46 -1.65
CA SER A 247 12.18 14.76 -2.37
C SER A 247 11.73 13.44 -3.04
N LYS A 248 10.58 12.89 -2.65
CA LYS A 248 9.99 11.67 -3.23
C LYS A 248 9.27 12.00 -4.54
N THR A 249 10.03 12.16 -5.60
CA THR A 249 9.50 12.57 -6.89
C THR A 249 8.97 11.38 -7.70
N VAL A 250 7.65 11.23 -7.81
CA VAL A 250 7.03 10.19 -8.64
C VAL A 250 7.26 10.44 -10.13
N ALA A 251 6.96 11.65 -10.61
CA ALA A 251 6.97 11.95 -12.03
C ALA A 251 8.34 11.76 -12.72
N PRO A 252 9.49 12.24 -12.19
CA PRO A 252 10.79 11.96 -12.79
C PRO A 252 11.15 10.48 -12.84
N ASN A 253 10.81 9.71 -11.80
CA ASN A 253 11.08 8.28 -11.76
C ASN A 253 10.17 7.51 -12.73
N ALA A 254 8.89 7.85 -12.83
CA ALA A 254 7.98 7.28 -13.79
C ALA A 254 8.41 7.58 -15.23
N LYS A 255 8.89 8.80 -15.51
CA LYS A 255 9.45 9.17 -16.82
C LYS A 255 10.68 8.32 -17.17
N ARG A 256 11.56 8.01 -16.22
CA ARG A 256 12.70 7.10 -16.42
C ARG A 256 12.24 5.68 -16.75
N GLN A 257 11.08 5.26 -16.28
CA GLN A 257 10.44 3.98 -16.60
C GLN A 257 9.58 4.05 -17.88
N GLY A 258 9.71 5.09 -18.70
CA GLY A 258 9.03 5.23 -19.99
C GLY A 258 7.62 5.81 -19.92
N PHE A 259 7.10 6.15 -18.73
CA PHE A 259 5.77 6.76 -18.59
C PHE A 259 5.75 8.23 -18.98
N ARG A 260 4.68 8.64 -19.64
CA ARG A 260 4.45 10.02 -20.14
C ARG A 260 3.26 10.64 -19.41
N LEU A 261 3.49 11.02 -18.14
CA LEU A 261 2.40 11.48 -17.25
C LEU A 261 1.79 12.84 -17.60
N GLU A 262 2.32 13.54 -18.61
CA GLU A 262 1.82 14.85 -19.06
C GLU A 262 0.66 14.73 -20.08
N ARG A 263 0.23 13.53 -20.46
CA ARG A 263 -0.82 13.28 -21.45
C ARG A 263 -2.11 12.78 -20.83
#